data_c7edecb8349380872a0130af23cd8bd2
#
_entry.id   c7edecb8349380872a0130af23cd8bd2
#
_cell.length_a   1.000
_cell.length_b   1.000
_cell.length_c   1.000
_cell.angle_alpha   90.00
_cell.angle_beta   90.00
_cell.angle_gamma   90.00
#
_symmetry.space_group_name_H-M   'P 1'
#
loop_
_entity.id
_entity.type
_entity.pdbx_description
1 polymer ?
#
loop_
_entity_poly.entity_id
_entity_poly.type
_entity_poly.pdbx_seq_one_letter_code
_entity_poly.pdbx_strand_id
1 'polypeptide(L)'
;MTDDQKRELGKQAYAKAMKYELDYGCCPQCVLATVQETVGIVDDQTVKASHGLSGGGGLVGEGVCGALSGGLLALSAKYGRDRNNLDKGRYMNNFKKAKELTERFRAEFGGVTCRELQQQFTGRTFDMWNAAEYKAFDGARGNKCAHATGTVTQWVVEML
;
A
#
# COMPACT_ATOMS: atom_id res chain seq x y z
N MET A 1 16.67 -10.32 -12.36
CA MET A 1 16.39 -11.23 -11.23
C MET A 1 15.56 -12.42 -11.69
N THR A 2 15.89 -13.61 -11.17
CA THR A 2 15.04 -14.81 -11.36
C THR A 2 13.77 -14.70 -10.50
N ASP A 3 12.77 -15.52 -10.79
CA ASP A 3 11.52 -15.53 -10.00
C ASP A 3 11.77 -15.92 -8.53
N ASP A 4 12.72 -16.82 -8.29
CA ASP A 4 13.08 -17.20 -6.91
C ASP A 4 13.78 -16.06 -6.17
N GLN A 5 14.64 -15.30 -6.84
CA GLN A 5 15.26 -14.09 -6.28
C GLN A 5 14.21 -13.02 -5.95
N LYS A 6 13.23 -12.82 -6.83
CA LYS A 6 12.12 -11.88 -6.57
C LYS A 6 11.26 -12.30 -5.37
N ARG A 7 10.95 -13.59 -5.24
CA ARG A 7 10.20 -14.11 -4.11
C ARG A 7 10.93 -13.93 -2.78
N GLU A 8 12.24 -14.21 -2.76
CA GLU A 8 13.03 -14.03 -1.55
C GLU A 8 13.14 -12.56 -1.16
N LEU A 9 13.38 -11.69 -2.13
CA LEU A 9 13.40 -10.25 -1.93
C LEU A 9 12.02 -9.73 -1.45
N GLY A 10 10.94 -10.27 -2.00
CA GLY A 10 9.57 -9.98 -1.58
C GLY A 10 9.31 -10.32 -0.11
N LYS A 11 9.78 -11.48 0.36
CA LYS A 11 9.66 -11.86 1.78
C LYS A 11 10.42 -10.90 2.72
N GLN A 12 11.60 -10.46 2.31
CA GLN A 12 12.37 -9.47 3.07
C GLN A 12 11.65 -8.12 3.09
N ALA A 13 11.09 -7.71 1.97
CA ALA A 13 10.28 -6.50 1.86
C ALA A 13 9.01 -6.57 2.71
N TYR A 14 8.33 -7.73 2.77
CA TYR A 14 7.21 -7.95 3.68
C TYR A 14 7.57 -7.65 5.13
N ALA A 15 8.62 -8.29 5.64
CA ALA A 15 9.04 -8.13 7.03
C ALA A 15 9.40 -6.67 7.35
N LYS A 16 10.09 -5.99 6.44
CA LYS A 16 10.52 -4.60 6.60
C LYS A 16 9.33 -3.63 6.59
N ALA A 17 8.41 -3.78 5.63
CA ALA A 17 7.24 -2.93 5.53
C ALA A 17 6.29 -3.12 6.72
N MET A 18 6.12 -4.34 7.18
CA MET A 18 5.35 -4.66 8.40
C MET A 18 5.94 -3.96 9.62
N LYS A 19 7.28 -4.03 9.77
CA LYS A 19 7.99 -3.35 10.86
C LYS A 19 7.82 -1.83 10.78
N TYR A 20 7.95 -1.24 9.60
CA TYR A 20 7.75 0.20 9.40
C TYR A 20 6.35 0.65 9.76
N GLU A 21 5.32 -0.10 9.39
CA GLU A 21 3.94 0.21 9.76
C GLU A 21 3.73 0.16 11.28
N LEU A 22 4.28 -0.82 11.96
CA LEU A 22 4.18 -0.93 13.41
C LEU A 22 4.94 0.18 14.14
N ASP A 23 6.10 0.59 13.63
CA ASP A 23 6.96 1.60 14.26
C ASP A 23 6.50 3.03 13.96
N TYR A 24 6.03 3.30 12.74
CA TYR A 24 5.80 4.67 12.24
C TYR A 24 4.36 4.96 11.81
N GLY A 25 3.61 3.94 11.43
CA GLY A 25 2.29 4.15 10.81
C GLY A 25 2.38 4.71 9.40
N CYS A 26 1.24 5.13 8.84
CA CYS A 26 1.11 5.67 7.49
C CYS A 26 1.42 4.63 6.39
N CYS A 27 0.47 3.71 6.18
CA CYS A 27 0.60 2.57 5.25
C CYS A 27 1.22 2.91 3.89
N PRO A 28 0.80 3.95 3.15
CA PRO A 28 1.36 4.18 1.83
C PRO A 28 2.84 4.55 1.87
N GLN A 29 3.26 5.32 2.88
CA GLN A 29 4.67 5.66 3.04
C GLN A 29 5.51 4.44 3.39
N CYS A 30 4.99 3.54 4.23
CA CYS A 30 5.71 2.32 4.62
C CYS A 30 5.93 1.38 3.42
N VAL A 31 4.92 1.23 2.55
CA VAL A 31 5.07 0.48 1.28
C VAL A 31 6.15 1.13 0.41
N LEU A 32 6.01 2.42 0.14
CA LEU A 32 6.90 3.13 -0.79
C LEU A 32 8.34 3.22 -0.29
N ALA A 33 8.56 3.53 0.98
CA ALA A 33 9.90 3.57 1.56
C ALA A 33 10.57 2.19 1.49
N THR A 34 9.82 1.13 1.76
CA THR A 34 10.36 -0.23 1.65
C THR A 34 10.70 -0.60 0.21
N VAL A 35 9.83 -0.27 -0.76
CA VAL A 35 10.12 -0.50 -2.20
C VAL A 35 11.33 0.33 -2.64
N GLN A 36 11.45 1.59 -2.20
CA GLN A 36 12.61 2.44 -2.46
C GLN A 36 13.91 1.76 -2.02
N GLU A 37 13.96 1.31 -0.78
CA GLU A 37 15.16 0.71 -0.20
C GLU A 37 15.47 -0.68 -0.75
N THR A 38 14.46 -1.39 -1.24
CA THR A 38 14.61 -2.76 -1.72
C THR A 38 14.92 -2.82 -3.21
N VAL A 39 14.29 -1.96 -4.02
CA VAL A 39 14.35 -2.03 -5.50
C VAL A 39 14.87 -0.73 -6.13
N GLY A 40 14.81 0.40 -5.43
CA GLY A 40 15.38 1.67 -5.88
C GLY A 40 14.58 2.43 -6.95
N ILE A 41 13.32 2.09 -7.17
CA ILE A 41 12.49 2.70 -8.23
C ILE A 41 11.60 3.86 -7.76
N VAL A 42 11.53 4.09 -6.45
CA VAL A 42 10.72 5.14 -5.83
C VAL A 42 11.64 6.24 -5.33
N ASP A 43 11.29 7.49 -5.54
CA ASP A 43 12.01 8.64 -5.00
C ASP A 43 11.38 9.20 -3.72
N ASP A 44 12.11 10.07 -3.02
CA ASP A 44 11.65 10.69 -1.76
C ASP A 44 10.40 11.54 -1.95
N GLN A 45 10.23 12.16 -3.12
CA GLN A 45 9.04 12.98 -3.39
C GLN A 45 7.79 12.13 -3.52
N THR A 46 7.89 10.95 -4.11
CA THR A 46 6.79 9.98 -4.18
C THR A 46 6.41 9.47 -2.79
N VAL A 47 7.40 9.14 -1.95
CA VAL A 47 7.15 8.77 -0.54
C VAL A 47 6.43 9.90 0.18
N LYS A 48 6.92 11.13 0.10
CA LYS A 48 6.32 12.31 0.73
C LYS A 48 4.90 12.56 0.23
N ALA A 49 4.69 12.56 -1.07
CA ALA A 49 3.39 12.85 -1.70
C ALA A 49 2.30 11.85 -1.32
N SER A 50 2.65 10.63 -0.95
CA SER A 50 1.71 9.60 -0.56
C SER A 50 1.09 9.76 0.84
N HIS A 51 1.66 10.64 1.68
CA HIS A 51 1.28 10.76 3.11
C HIS A 51 -0.22 10.97 3.31
N GLY A 52 -0.84 11.86 2.53
CA GLY A 52 -2.27 12.17 2.62
C GLY A 52 -3.21 11.04 2.18
N LEU A 53 -2.69 9.97 1.58
CA LEU A 53 -3.47 8.80 1.16
C LEU A 53 -3.72 7.80 2.30
N SER A 54 -3.12 8.02 3.47
CA SER A 54 -3.29 7.17 4.64
C SER A 54 -4.74 7.15 5.13
N GLY A 55 -5.17 6.02 5.66
CA GLY A 55 -6.50 5.86 6.23
C GLY A 55 -7.65 6.09 5.26
N GLY A 56 -7.48 5.75 4.00
CA GLY A 56 -8.48 5.98 2.96
C GLY A 56 -8.53 7.41 2.43
N GLY A 57 -7.42 8.13 2.54
CA GLY A 57 -7.30 9.54 2.18
C GLY A 57 -7.73 10.45 3.34
N GLY A 58 -6.76 11.20 3.90
CA GLY A 58 -7.02 12.12 5.01
C GLY A 58 -7.62 11.46 6.26
N LEU A 59 -7.40 10.17 6.48
CA LEU A 59 -7.92 9.39 7.61
C LEU A 59 -9.46 9.34 7.68
N VAL A 60 -10.18 9.53 6.57
CA VAL A 60 -11.66 9.51 6.56
C VAL A 60 -12.25 8.11 6.30
N GLY A 61 -11.43 7.14 5.93
CA GLY A 61 -11.86 5.77 5.73
C GLY A 61 -12.52 5.45 4.39
N GLU A 62 -12.95 6.45 3.64
CA GLU A 62 -13.79 6.27 2.45
C GLU A 62 -13.01 5.89 1.18
N GLY A 63 -11.74 6.26 1.10
CA GLY A 63 -10.88 5.95 -0.03
C GLY A 63 -10.18 4.61 0.11
N VAL A 64 -9.38 4.30 -0.90
CA VAL A 64 -8.59 3.06 -0.99
C VAL A 64 -7.66 2.91 0.21
N CYS A 65 -7.53 1.69 0.73
CA CYS A 65 -6.57 1.36 1.78
C CYS A 65 -5.17 1.88 1.42
N GLY A 66 -4.52 2.54 2.38
CA GLY A 66 -3.20 3.15 2.15
C GLY A 66 -2.13 2.15 1.70
N ALA A 67 -2.19 0.90 2.14
CA ALA A 67 -1.30 -0.14 1.67
C ALA A 67 -1.46 -0.38 0.16
N LEU A 68 -2.71 -0.50 -0.30
CA LEU A 68 -3.01 -0.66 -1.74
C LEU A 68 -2.60 0.59 -2.53
N SER A 69 -2.94 1.80 -2.04
CA SER A 69 -2.53 3.06 -2.68
C SER A 69 -1.02 3.16 -2.83
N GLY A 70 -0.26 2.81 -1.79
CA GLY A 70 1.20 2.77 -1.84
C GLY A 70 1.72 1.79 -2.89
N GLY A 71 1.11 0.61 -2.98
CA GLY A 71 1.45 -0.39 -3.99
C GLY A 71 1.18 0.08 -5.42
N LEU A 72 0.02 0.73 -5.65
CA LEU A 72 -0.33 1.31 -6.95
C LEU A 72 0.66 2.42 -7.36
N LEU A 73 1.06 3.27 -6.41
CA LEU A 73 2.08 4.30 -6.66
C LEU A 73 3.44 3.67 -6.99
N ALA A 74 3.85 2.63 -6.28
CA ALA A 74 5.12 1.95 -6.55
C ALA A 74 5.15 1.31 -7.94
N LEU A 75 4.08 0.62 -8.35
CA LEU A 75 3.95 0.10 -9.72
C LEU A 75 3.98 1.23 -10.76
N SER A 76 3.30 2.34 -10.46
CA SER A 76 3.24 3.49 -11.36
C SER A 76 4.57 4.26 -11.44
N ALA A 77 5.40 4.23 -10.41
CA ALA A 77 6.77 4.78 -10.48
C ALA A 77 7.61 4.10 -11.55
N LYS A 78 7.35 2.83 -11.84
CA LYS A 78 8.05 2.08 -12.90
C LYS A 78 7.32 2.07 -14.24
N TYR A 79 6.01 1.89 -14.23
CA TYR A 79 5.22 1.61 -15.44
C TYR A 79 4.28 2.76 -15.83
N GLY A 80 4.19 3.79 -15.03
CA GLY A 80 3.32 4.94 -15.25
C GLY A 80 3.77 5.81 -16.43
N ARG A 81 2.85 6.66 -16.87
CA ARG A 81 3.12 7.60 -17.96
C ARG A 81 3.83 8.83 -17.41
N ASP A 82 5.00 9.15 -17.99
CA ASP A 82 5.77 10.32 -17.63
C ASP A 82 5.05 11.63 -17.96
N ARG A 83 5.39 12.69 -17.22
CA ARG A 83 4.85 14.04 -17.45
C ARG A 83 4.98 14.49 -18.91
N ASN A 84 6.12 14.20 -19.54
CA ASN A 84 6.41 14.59 -20.92
C ASN A 84 5.76 13.71 -21.98
N ASN A 85 5.05 12.65 -21.56
CA ASN A 85 4.42 11.66 -22.44
C ASN A 85 2.89 11.61 -22.30
N LEU A 86 2.25 12.66 -21.73
CA LEU A 86 0.80 12.70 -21.53
C LEU A 86 0.01 12.56 -22.84
N ASP A 87 0.58 12.98 -23.96
CA ASP A 87 0.03 12.90 -25.32
C ASP A 87 0.42 11.63 -26.09
N LYS A 88 1.23 10.73 -25.49
CA LYS A 88 1.85 9.58 -26.16
C LYS A 88 1.23 8.23 -25.78
N GLY A 89 -0.07 8.20 -25.58
CA GLY A 89 -0.81 6.96 -25.31
C GLY A 89 -1.24 6.79 -23.86
N ARG A 90 -1.88 5.65 -23.58
CA ARG A 90 -2.58 5.41 -22.32
C ARG A 90 -1.79 4.58 -21.32
N TYR A 91 -0.63 4.04 -21.69
CA TYR A 91 0.21 3.23 -20.81
C TYR A 91 -0.54 2.08 -20.13
N MET A 92 -1.30 1.33 -20.94
CA MET A 92 -2.21 0.27 -20.47
C MET A 92 -1.52 -0.82 -19.65
N ASN A 93 -0.20 -1.02 -19.82
CA ASN A 93 0.53 -1.99 -19.01
C ASN A 93 0.50 -1.61 -17.51
N ASN A 94 0.61 -0.33 -17.19
CA ASN A 94 0.47 0.14 -15.81
C ASN A 94 -0.93 -0.18 -15.26
N PHE A 95 -1.98 0.10 -16.02
CA PHE A 95 -3.35 -0.20 -15.61
C PHE A 95 -3.60 -1.70 -15.43
N LYS A 96 -3.01 -2.56 -16.27
CA LYS A 96 -3.10 -4.02 -16.10
C LYS A 96 -2.48 -4.47 -14.78
N LYS A 97 -1.28 -3.98 -14.46
CA LYS A 97 -0.61 -4.29 -13.18
C LYS A 97 -1.37 -3.73 -11.99
N ALA A 98 -1.86 -2.49 -12.09
CA ALA A 98 -2.67 -1.87 -11.05
C ALA A 98 -3.97 -2.66 -10.80
N LYS A 99 -4.63 -3.10 -11.87
CA LYS A 99 -5.83 -3.96 -11.80
C LYS A 99 -5.51 -5.29 -11.12
N GLU A 100 -4.46 -5.97 -11.53
CA GLU A 100 -4.01 -7.24 -10.93
C GLU A 100 -3.78 -7.10 -9.43
N LEU A 101 -3.03 -6.07 -9.00
CA LEU A 101 -2.78 -5.81 -7.59
C LEU A 101 -4.08 -5.54 -6.83
N THR A 102 -4.98 -4.74 -7.39
CA THR A 102 -6.27 -4.39 -6.76
C THR A 102 -7.16 -5.62 -6.60
N GLU A 103 -7.26 -6.47 -7.61
CA GLU A 103 -8.05 -7.70 -7.56
C GLU A 103 -7.47 -8.70 -6.56
N ARG A 104 -6.15 -8.85 -6.54
CA ARG A 104 -5.44 -9.69 -5.57
C ARG A 104 -5.68 -9.21 -4.13
N PHE A 105 -5.61 -7.90 -3.92
CA PHE A 105 -5.88 -7.27 -2.62
C PHE A 105 -7.33 -7.53 -2.15
N ARG A 106 -8.30 -7.31 -3.04
CA ARG A 106 -9.71 -7.56 -2.73
C ARG A 106 -9.96 -9.02 -2.37
N ALA A 107 -9.38 -9.95 -3.10
CA ALA A 107 -9.52 -11.39 -2.84
C ALA A 107 -8.93 -11.79 -1.49
N GLU A 108 -7.79 -11.21 -1.10
CA GLU A 108 -7.11 -11.52 0.16
C GLU A 108 -7.79 -10.88 1.37
N PHE A 109 -8.18 -9.60 1.27
CA PHE A 109 -8.61 -8.81 2.44
C PHE A 109 -10.11 -8.53 2.49
N GLY A 110 -10.89 -8.92 1.49
CA GLY A 110 -12.35 -8.79 1.48
C GLY A 110 -12.88 -7.39 1.18
N GLY A 111 -12.02 -6.48 0.72
CA GLY A 111 -12.39 -5.12 0.36
C GLY A 111 -11.19 -4.33 -0.15
N VAL A 112 -11.39 -3.07 -0.53
CA VAL A 112 -10.32 -2.20 -1.03
C VAL A 112 -10.24 -0.86 -0.29
N THR A 113 -11.32 -0.41 0.35
CA THR A 113 -11.31 0.84 1.11
C THR A 113 -10.80 0.63 2.53
N CYS A 114 -10.27 1.69 3.15
CA CYS A 114 -9.85 1.64 4.55
C CYS A 114 -11.02 1.21 5.46
N ARG A 115 -12.21 1.75 5.23
CA ARG A 115 -13.43 1.41 5.99
C ARG A 115 -13.81 -0.07 5.86
N GLU A 116 -13.72 -0.64 4.66
CA GLU A 116 -13.96 -2.07 4.43
C GLU A 116 -12.93 -2.92 5.19
N LEU A 117 -11.66 -2.52 5.20
CA LEU A 117 -10.61 -3.23 5.94
C LEU A 117 -10.82 -3.12 7.46
N GLN A 118 -11.22 -1.95 7.97
CA GLN A 118 -11.60 -1.81 9.38
C GLN A 118 -12.69 -2.81 9.75
N GLN A 119 -13.74 -2.90 8.93
CA GLN A 119 -14.85 -3.84 9.13
C GLN A 119 -14.37 -5.30 9.11
N GLN A 120 -13.53 -5.67 8.14
CA GLN A 120 -12.98 -7.03 8.03
C GLN A 120 -12.07 -7.37 9.22
N PHE A 121 -11.25 -6.44 9.67
CA PHE A 121 -10.25 -6.69 10.72
C PHE A 121 -10.83 -6.65 12.13
N THR A 122 -11.85 -5.84 12.36
CA THR A 122 -12.31 -5.52 13.72
C THR A 122 -13.81 -5.75 13.95
N GLY A 123 -14.60 -5.94 12.89
CA GLY A 123 -16.06 -6.07 12.95
C GLY A 123 -16.83 -4.75 12.99
N ARG A 124 -16.15 -3.61 12.96
CA ARG A 124 -16.77 -2.27 12.87
C ARG A 124 -15.84 -1.25 12.20
N THR A 125 -16.39 -0.07 11.94
CA THR A 125 -15.63 1.11 11.48
C THR A 125 -15.40 2.09 12.63
N PHE A 126 -14.45 3.00 12.43
CA PHE A 126 -14.01 3.96 13.45
C PHE A 126 -13.88 5.35 12.85
N ASP A 127 -14.17 6.37 13.65
CA ASP A 127 -13.82 7.75 13.34
C ASP A 127 -12.37 8.02 13.76
N MET A 128 -11.45 7.98 12.80
CA MET A 128 -10.03 8.16 13.09
C MET A 128 -9.64 9.60 13.45
N TRP A 129 -10.54 10.56 13.28
CA TRP A 129 -10.36 11.93 13.75
C TRP A 129 -10.76 12.14 15.22
N ASN A 130 -11.43 11.18 15.80
CA ASN A 130 -11.71 11.15 17.23
C ASN A 130 -10.59 10.38 17.95
N ALA A 131 -9.92 11.01 18.91
CA ALA A 131 -8.76 10.41 19.58
C ALA A 131 -9.07 9.09 20.30
N ALA A 132 -10.22 8.99 20.94
CA ALA A 132 -10.65 7.76 21.63
C ALA A 132 -10.99 6.63 20.63
N GLU A 133 -11.65 6.97 19.51
CA GLU A 133 -11.95 6.03 18.44
C GLU A 133 -10.66 5.55 17.72
N TYR A 134 -9.72 6.44 17.47
CA TYR A 134 -8.43 6.07 16.89
C TYR A 134 -7.67 5.10 17.80
N LYS A 135 -7.63 5.39 19.11
CA LYS A 135 -7.00 4.49 20.09
C LYS A 135 -7.68 3.13 20.14
N ALA A 136 -9.03 3.11 20.09
CA ALA A 136 -9.80 1.87 20.03
C ALA A 136 -9.50 1.07 18.76
N PHE A 137 -9.41 1.73 17.61
CA PHE A 137 -9.03 1.11 16.35
C PHE A 137 -7.61 0.52 16.42
N ASP A 138 -6.65 1.28 16.89
CA ASP A 138 -5.27 0.83 17.00
C ASP A 138 -5.13 -0.42 17.87
N GLY A 139 -5.85 -0.48 18.97
CA GLY A 139 -5.94 -1.68 19.82
C GLY A 139 -6.63 -2.86 19.12
N ALA A 140 -7.75 -2.62 18.45
CA ALA A 140 -8.56 -3.66 17.83
C ALA A 140 -7.90 -4.27 16.59
N ARG A 141 -7.22 -3.46 15.77
CA ARG A 141 -6.55 -3.94 14.54
C ARG A 141 -5.34 -4.82 14.82
N GLY A 142 -4.67 -4.65 15.96
CA GLY A 142 -3.42 -5.34 16.27
C GLY A 142 -2.38 -5.14 15.17
N ASN A 143 -1.87 -6.22 14.59
CA ASN A 143 -0.92 -6.18 13.48
C ASN A 143 -1.57 -6.37 12.09
N LYS A 144 -2.89 -6.35 11.98
CA LYS A 144 -3.59 -6.69 10.72
C LYS A 144 -3.34 -5.67 9.62
N CYS A 145 -3.31 -4.38 9.93
CA CYS A 145 -2.91 -3.34 8.96
C CYS A 145 -1.44 -3.48 8.57
N ALA A 146 -0.55 -3.77 9.52
CA ALA A 146 0.86 -4.01 9.23
C ALA A 146 1.06 -5.24 8.33
N HIS A 147 0.28 -6.30 8.54
CA HIS A 147 0.27 -7.47 7.67
C HIS A 147 -0.18 -7.10 6.24
N ALA A 148 -1.24 -6.31 6.08
CA ALA A 148 -1.68 -5.85 4.77
C ALA A 148 -0.60 -5.01 4.07
N THR A 149 0.07 -4.12 4.80
CA THR A 149 1.18 -3.29 4.31
C THR A 149 2.34 -4.17 3.84
N GLY A 150 2.75 -5.14 4.63
CA GLY A 150 3.79 -6.11 4.26
C GLY A 150 3.42 -6.93 3.04
N THR A 151 2.20 -7.45 3.01
CA THR A 151 1.68 -8.28 1.91
C THR A 151 1.68 -7.54 0.58
N VAL A 152 1.17 -6.30 0.55
CA VAL A 152 1.19 -5.48 -0.67
C VAL A 152 2.63 -5.21 -1.11
N THR A 153 3.51 -4.88 -0.17
CA THR A 153 4.92 -4.59 -0.49
C THR A 153 5.61 -5.81 -1.11
N GLN A 154 5.38 -7.00 -0.56
CA GLN A 154 5.88 -8.25 -1.13
C GLN A 154 5.40 -8.44 -2.56
N TRP A 155 4.08 -8.34 -2.77
CA TRP A 155 3.49 -8.52 -4.10
C TRP A 155 4.03 -7.53 -5.13
N VAL A 156 4.19 -6.27 -4.74
CA VAL A 156 4.77 -5.24 -5.61
C VAL A 156 6.19 -5.61 -6.01
N VAL A 157 7.05 -6.01 -5.07
CA VAL A 157 8.43 -6.42 -5.37
C VAL A 157 8.45 -7.62 -6.31
N GLU A 158 7.57 -8.60 -6.12
CA GLU A 158 7.45 -9.76 -7.01
C GLU A 158 6.95 -9.40 -8.42
N MET A 159 6.14 -8.34 -8.56
CA MET A 159 5.58 -7.86 -9.83
C MET A 159 6.52 -6.94 -10.61
N LEU A 160 7.57 -6.42 -9.98
CA LEU A 160 8.56 -5.51 -10.58
C LEU A 160 9.68 -6.29 -11.32
#